data_825ba9c78707f1a244b97de41daab344
#
_entry.id   825ba9c78707f1a244b97de41daab344
#
_cell.length_a   1.000
_cell.length_b   1.000
_cell.length_c   1.000
_cell.angle_alpha   90.00
_cell.angle_beta   90.00
_cell.angle_gamma   90.00
#
_symmetry.space_group_name_H-M   'P 1'
#
loop_
_entity.id
_entity.type
_entity.pdbx_description
1 polymer ?
#
loop_
_entity_poly.entity_id
_entity_poly.type
_entity_poly.pdbx_seq_one_letter_code
_entity_poly.pdbx_strand_id
1 'polypeptide(L)'
;IDQVTSGRLLSCSNTAAISGDLNVGVVAGSMAVEYELDPEDDLISNSAPIYRRAYELKAILQRCTNTGAVVGRRDHVGSVCGRMDLGLILECEAYGSAESENGDYVGGIAGYAVGTIRESFAKCALSGKRYVGGIVGAAGARDSGGSVTGCCSFVLIPEYEEYAGAISGTDQGLFQNNRFVSDDLAGLNRVSAAGRAEPISYEQLLQMEDIPTPM
;
A
#
# COMPACT_ATOMS: atom_id res chain seq x y z
N ILE A 1 30.43 6.15 -9.45
CA ILE A 1 30.27 5.63 -8.06
C ILE A 1 28.90 6.07 -7.62
N ASP A 2 27.97 5.16 -7.68
CA ASP A 2 26.59 5.39 -7.30
C ASP A 2 26.52 5.81 -5.83
N GLN A 3 26.18 7.05 -5.61
CA GLN A 3 25.79 7.48 -4.28
C GLN A 3 24.43 6.85 -3.98
N VAL A 4 24.44 5.77 -3.23
CA VAL A 4 23.21 5.16 -2.76
C VAL A 4 22.54 6.12 -1.78
N THR A 5 21.60 6.90 -2.27
CA THR A 5 20.79 7.80 -1.44
C THR A 5 19.78 6.99 -0.62
N SER A 6 19.65 7.30 0.65
CA SER A 6 18.62 6.74 1.51
C SER A 6 17.50 7.76 1.66
N GLY A 7 16.25 7.36 1.38
CA GLY A 7 15.06 8.15 1.66
C GLY A 7 14.33 7.60 2.89
N ARG A 8 14.23 8.38 3.96
CA ARG A 8 13.46 8.00 5.15
C ARG A 8 12.51 9.11 5.55
N LEU A 9 11.23 8.79 5.61
CA LEU A 9 10.18 9.67 6.12
C LEU A 9 9.60 9.02 7.37
N LEU A 10 9.75 9.68 8.51
CA LEU A 10 9.41 9.13 9.81
C LEU A 10 8.41 10.03 10.51
N SER A 11 7.33 9.45 11.02
CA SER A 11 6.32 10.13 11.84
C SER A 11 5.74 11.38 11.15
N CYS A 12 5.49 11.27 9.85
CA CYS A 12 4.82 12.31 9.08
C CYS A 12 3.31 12.21 9.24
N SER A 13 2.61 13.32 9.32
CA SER A 13 1.15 13.33 9.38
C SER A 13 0.55 14.30 8.36
N ASN A 14 -0.59 13.93 7.81
CA ASN A 14 -1.37 14.79 6.93
C ASN A 14 -2.86 14.76 7.29
N THR A 15 -3.48 15.93 7.25
CA THR A 15 -4.92 16.10 7.44
C THR A 15 -5.59 16.76 6.25
N ALA A 16 -4.80 17.27 5.29
CA ALA A 16 -5.30 17.98 4.12
C ALA A 16 -5.70 17.00 3.01
N ALA A 17 -6.62 17.45 2.17
CA ALA A 17 -6.93 16.74 0.93
C ALA A 17 -5.77 16.90 -0.08
N ILE A 18 -5.42 15.82 -0.72
CA ILE A 18 -4.38 15.77 -1.77
C ILE A 18 -5.01 15.31 -3.07
N SER A 19 -4.68 15.96 -4.17
CA SER A 19 -5.08 15.53 -5.50
C SER A 19 -3.90 15.50 -6.46
N GLY A 20 -3.93 14.57 -7.39
CA GLY A 20 -2.88 14.40 -8.38
C GLY A 20 -3.35 13.65 -9.62
N ASP A 21 -2.43 13.37 -10.53
CA ASP A 21 -2.76 12.68 -11.77
C ASP A 21 -2.43 11.19 -11.70
N LEU A 22 -1.19 10.85 -11.42
CA LEU A 22 -0.65 9.49 -11.41
C LEU A 22 0.28 9.30 -10.19
N ASN A 23 0.31 8.11 -9.60
CA ASN A 23 1.13 7.78 -8.43
C ASN A 23 0.89 8.76 -7.28
N VAL A 24 -0.33 8.83 -6.79
CA VAL A 24 -0.74 9.79 -5.76
C VAL A 24 -0.67 9.15 -4.38
N GLY A 25 0.15 9.71 -3.51
CA GLY A 25 0.26 9.34 -2.11
C GLY A 25 0.62 10.56 -1.27
N VAL A 26 0.11 10.60 -0.06
CA VAL A 26 0.26 11.78 0.82
C VAL A 26 1.69 11.96 1.30
N VAL A 27 2.38 10.86 1.61
CA VAL A 27 3.76 10.87 2.11
C VAL A 27 4.74 10.71 0.96
N ALA A 28 4.43 9.83 0.00
CA ALA A 28 5.24 9.64 -1.19
C ALA A 28 4.36 9.30 -2.40
N GLY A 29 4.53 9.99 -3.50
CA GLY A 29 3.92 9.61 -4.78
C GLY A 29 4.52 8.30 -5.27
N SER A 30 5.85 8.18 -5.25
CA SER A 30 6.57 6.97 -5.64
C SER A 30 7.75 6.69 -4.72
N MET A 31 7.99 5.41 -4.45
CA MET A 31 9.21 4.88 -3.85
C MET A 31 9.92 4.04 -4.91
N ALA A 32 10.89 4.63 -5.57
CA ALA A 32 11.62 4.04 -6.68
C ALA A 32 13.08 4.48 -6.68
N VAL A 33 13.92 3.80 -7.45
CA VAL A 33 15.25 4.32 -7.76
C VAL A 33 15.08 5.46 -8.73
N GLU A 34 15.69 6.60 -8.44
CA GLU A 34 15.79 7.69 -9.40
C GLU A 34 16.79 7.28 -10.47
N TYR A 35 16.32 7.22 -11.69
CA TYR A 35 17.19 7.11 -12.86
C TYR A 35 17.60 8.53 -13.24
N GLU A 36 18.87 8.85 -13.15
CA GLU A 36 19.38 9.98 -13.90
C GLU A 36 19.06 9.73 -15.38
N LEU A 37 18.52 10.73 -16.04
CA LEU A 37 18.13 10.66 -17.45
C LEU A 37 19.39 10.61 -18.36
N ASP A 38 20.27 9.66 -18.12
CA ASP A 38 21.37 9.33 -19.01
C ASP A 38 20.94 8.14 -19.88
N PRO A 39 20.70 8.34 -21.17
CA PRO A 39 20.26 7.28 -22.07
C PRO A 39 21.27 6.12 -22.19
N GLU A 40 22.52 6.33 -21.80
CA GLU A 40 23.53 5.26 -21.79
C GLU A 40 23.46 4.41 -20.54
N ASP A 41 23.03 4.97 -19.40
CA ASP A 41 22.84 4.23 -18.15
C ASP A 41 21.48 3.52 -18.08
N ASP A 42 20.48 3.97 -18.82
CA ASP A 42 19.15 3.35 -18.92
C ASP A 42 19.20 1.92 -19.51
N LEU A 43 20.27 1.55 -20.16
CA LEU A 43 20.50 0.21 -20.70
C LEU A 43 20.98 -0.79 -19.64
N ILE A 44 21.38 -0.35 -18.47
CA ILE A 44 21.73 -1.21 -17.36
C ILE A 44 20.42 -1.62 -16.66
N SER A 45 19.87 -2.72 -17.11
CA SER A 45 18.70 -3.35 -16.50
C SER A 45 18.91 -3.53 -14.99
N ASN A 46 18.24 -2.70 -14.20
CA ASN A 46 18.21 -2.79 -12.74
C ASN A 46 17.40 -4.00 -12.22
N SER A 47 17.29 -5.02 -13.00
CA SER A 47 16.57 -6.26 -12.68
C SER A 47 17.37 -7.22 -11.80
N ALA A 48 18.58 -6.88 -11.36
CA ALA A 48 19.36 -7.75 -10.50
C ALA A 48 18.81 -7.79 -9.06
N PRO A 49 18.45 -8.97 -8.54
CA PRO A 49 17.85 -9.14 -7.20
C PRO A 49 18.70 -8.58 -6.05
N ILE A 50 19.99 -8.45 -6.24
CA ILE A 50 20.96 -7.96 -5.25
C ILE A 50 20.77 -6.46 -4.97
N TYR A 51 20.43 -5.67 -5.97
CA TYR A 51 20.20 -4.23 -5.81
C TYR A 51 18.91 -3.96 -5.03
N ARG A 52 17.84 -4.72 -5.24
CA ARG A 52 16.58 -4.57 -4.50
C ARG A 52 16.76 -4.64 -2.99
N ARG A 53 17.48 -5.63 -2.47
CA ARG A 53 17.71 -5.78 -1.02
C ARG A 53 18.50 -4.62 -0.41
N ALA A 54 19.45 -4.07 -1.14
CA ALA A 54 20.20 -2.91 -0.66
C ALA A 54 19.33 -1.65 -0.56
N TYR A 55 18.33 -1.49 -1.43
CA TYR A 55 17.39 -0.36 -1.43
C TYR A 55 16.22 -0.55 -0.45
N GLU A 56 15.75 -1.77 -0.21
CA GLU A 56 14.70 -2.06 0.78
C GLU A 56 15.03 -1.52 2.18
N LEU A 57 16.30 -1.52 2.55
CA LEU A 57 16.78 -1.01 3.84
C LEU A 57 16.99 0.51 3.86
N LYS A 58 16.78 1.20 2.75
CA LYS A 58 17.15 2.61 2.60
C LYS A 58 15.98 3.52 2.24
N ALA A 59 14.94 3.00 1.59
CA ALA A 59 13.70 3.70 1.33
C ALA A 59 12.65 3.26 2.35
N ILE A 60 12.38 4.10 3.36
CA ILE A 60 11.50 3.73 4.49
C ILE A 60 10.47 4.83 4.73
N LEU A 61 9.20 4.45 4.77
CA LEU A 61 8.12 5.24 5.36
C LEU A 61 7.70 4.56 6.66
N GLN A 62 7.84 5.24 7.79
CA GLN A 62 7.52 4.66 9.09
C GLN A 62 6.70 5.61 9.96
N ARG A 63 5.66 5.06 10.60
CA ARG A 63 4.78 5.79 11.51
C ARG A 63 4.18 7.05 10.90
N CYS A 64 3.81 6.95 9.63
CA CYS A 64 3.16 8.04 8.92
C CYS A 64 1.64 7.85 8.95
N THR A 65 0.90 8.95 9.17
CA THR A 65 -0.55 8.92 9.32
C THR A 65 -1.22 9.87 8.34
N ASN A 66 -2.25 9.39 7.65
CA ASN A 66 -3.12 10.22 6.83
C ASN A 66 -4.57 10.18 7.31
N THR A 67 -5.16 11.34 7.53
CA THR A 67 -6.60 11.50 7.81
C THR A 67 -7.33 12.28 6.71
N GLY A 68 -6.61 12.80 5.72
CA GLY A 68 -7.16 13.55 4.59
C GLY A 68 -7.63 12.64 3.46
N ALA A 69 -8.39 13.21 2.53
CA ALA A 69 -8.78 12.57 1.30
C ALA A 69 -7.65 12.58 0.26
N VAL A 70 -7.51 11.50 -0.50
CA VAL A 70 -6.54 11.38 -1.59
C VAL A 70 -7.27 11.06 -2.88
N VAL A 71 -7.11 11.88 -3.90
CA VAL A 71 -7.77 11.70 -5.19
C VAL A 71 -6.73 11.67 -6.32
N GLY A 72 -6.72 10.60 -7.07
CA GLY A 72 -5.94 10.45 -8.29
C GLY A 72 -6.83 10.43 -9.53
N ARG A 73 -6.36 10.98 -10.64
CA ARG A 73 -7.08 10.85 -11.91
C ARG A 73 -6.86 9.51 -12.58
N ARG A 74 -5.68 8.95 -12.39
CA ARG A 74 -5.22 7.69 -13.02
C ARG A 74 -4.72 6.72 -11.96
N ASP A 75 -3.86 5.81 -12.36
CA ASP A 75 -3.40 4.66 -11.58
C ASP A 75 -2.57 5.00 -10.35
N HIS A 76 -2.55 4.06 -9.42
CA HIS A 76 -1.71 4.02 -8.23
C HIS A 76 -2.03 5.14 -7.23
N VAL A 77 -3.14 4.99 -6.55
CA VAL A 77 -3.57 5.89 -5.47
C VAL A 77 -3.48 5.16 -4.13
N GLY A 78 -2.75 5.73 -3.19
CA GLY A 78 -2.65 5.20 -1.83
C GLY A 78 -2.64 6.31 -0.80
N SER A 79 -3.23 6.08 0.37
CA SER A 79 -3.26 7.13 1.40
C SER A 79 -1.86 7.50 1.91
N VAL A 80 -0.90 6.58 1.85
CA VAL A 80 0.48 6.84 2.28
C VAL A 80 1.41 6.93 1.06
N CYS A 81 1.35 5.93 0.18
CA CYS A 81 2.22 5.85 -0.99
C CYS A 81 1.40 5.48 -2.24
N GLY A 82 1.59 6.19 -3.35
CA GLY A 82 0.93 5.85 -4.62
C GLY A 82 1.49 4.57 -5.20
N ARG A 83 2.78 4.53 -5.51
CA ARG A 83 3.48 3.39 -6.09
C ARG A 83 4.79 3.10 -5.36
N MET A 84 5.00 1.85 -5.05
CA MET A 84 6.18 1.36 -4.34
C MET A 84 6.88 0.29 -5.16
N ASP A 85 7.95 0.64 -5.84
CA ASP A 85 8.76 -0.32 -6.60
C ASP A 85 9.82 -0.99 -5.73
N LEU A 86 10.13 -0.43 -4.56
CA LEU A 86 11.07 -0.95 -3.56
C LEU A 86 10.83 -0.31 -2.20
N GLY A 87 11.45 -0.82 -1.17
CA GLY A 87 11.50 -0.20 0.15
C GLY A 87 10.57 -0.85 1.18
N LEU A 88 10.37 -0.15 2.28
CA LEU A 88 9.58 -0.60 3.43
C LEU A 88 8.59 0.48 3.86
N ILE A 89 7.33 0.09 3.99
CA ILE A 89 6.30 0.86 4.71
C ILE A 89 6.00 0.11 6.01
N LEU A 90 6.17 0.77 7.14
CA LEU A 90 6.08 0.16 8.46
C LEU A 90 5.26 1.02 9.43
N GLU A 91 4.35 0.41 10.16
CA GLU A 91 3.56 1.08 11.21
C GLU A 91 2.84 2.36 10.71
N CYS A 92 2.35 2.35 9.46
CA CYS A 92 1.66 3.49 8.88
C CYS A 92 0.14 3.34 8.99
N GLU A 93 -0.58 4.47 9.04
CA GLU A 93 -2.00 4.51 9.31
C GLU A 93 -2.77 5.35 8.29
N ALA A 94 -3.94 4.90 7.89
CA ALA A 94 -4.82 5.62 6.97
C ALA A 94 -6.27 5.65 7.49
N TYR A 95 -6.83 6.87 7.62
CA TYR A 95 -8.18 7.09 8.15
C TYR A 95 -9.10 7.88 7.21
N GLY A 96 -8.59 8.49 6.17
CA GLY A 96 -9.34 9.33 5.24
C GLY A 96 -10.05 8.51 4.15
N SER A 97 -9.89 8.95 2.92
CA SER A 97 -10.34 8.23 1.73
C SER A 97 -9.26 8.21 0.66
N ALA A 98 -9.30 7.18 -0.20
CA ALA A 98 -8.46 7.13 -1.39
C ALA A 98 -9.32 6.75 -2.59
N GLU A 99 -9.25 7.56 -3.64
CA GLU A 99 -10.06 7.42 -4.84
C GLU A 99 -9.23 7.58 -6.10
N SER A 100 -9.46 6.72 -7.08
CA SER A 100 -9.02 6.93 -8.46
C SER A 100 -10.23 7.15 -9.36
N GLU A 101 -10.30 8.32 -9.99
CA GLU A 101 -11.42 8.67 -10.88
C GLU A 101 -11.51 7.76 -12.11
N ASN A 102 -10.37 7.41 -12.70
CA ASN A 102 -10.33 6.68 -13.97
C ASN A 102 -9.33 5.53 -14.03
N GLY A 103 -8.58 5.29 -12.98
CA GLY A 103 -7.48 4.35 -12.98
C GLY A 103 -7.69 3.14 -12.07
N ASP A 104 -6.65 2.34 -12.06
CA ASP A 104 -6.52 1.11 -11.31
C ASP A 104 -5.59 1.29 -10.09
N TYR A 105 -5.53 0.30 -9.22
CA TYR A 105 -4.61 0.21 -8.08
C TYR A 105 -4.85 1.25 -7.00
N VAL A 106 -5.93 1.08 -6.26
CA VAL A 106 -6.27 1.92 -5.11
C VAL A 106 -6.07 1.13 -3.82
N GLY A 107 -5.32 1.69 -2.88
CA GLY A 107 -5.06 1.05 -1.59
C GLY A 107 -5.14 1.98 -0.39
N GLY A 108 -5.55 1.45 0.74
CA GLY A 108 -5.59 2.20 1.99
C GLY A 108 -4.21 2.68 2.42
N ILE A 109 -3.16 1.91 2.19
CA ILE A 109 -1.77 2.30 2.46
C ILE A 109 -1.04 2.60 1.16
N ALA A 110 -1.03 1.68 0.21
CA ALA A 110 -0.34 1.88 -1.06
C ALA A 110 -1.20 1.45 -2.25
N GLY A 111 -1.14 2.18 -3.37
CA GLY A 111 -1.84 1.79 -4.59
C GLY A 111 -1.26 0.51 -5.18
N TYR A 112 0.03 0.47 -5.41
CA TYR A 112 0.76 -0.71 -5.89
C TYR A 112 2.07 -0.87 -5.11
N ALA A 113 2.44 -2.11 -4.76
CA ALA A 113 3.66 -2.37 -4.02
C ALA A 113 4.41 -3.63 -4.50
N VAL A 114 5.69 -3.44 -4.83
CA VAL A 114 6.68 -4.52 -5.02
C VAL A 114 7.56 -4.69 -3.78
N GLY A 115 7.68 -3.66 -2.95
CA GLY A 115 8.38 -3.71 -1.67
C GLY A 115 7.56 -4.36 -0.54
N THR A 116 7.92 -4.07 0.69
CA THR A 116 7.34 -4.66 1.90
C THR A 116 6.45 -3.66 2.66
N ILE A 117 5.21 -4.05 2.96
CA ILE A 117 4.30 -3.31 3.85
C ILE A 117 4.08 -4.14 5.11
N ARG A 118 4.34 -3.56 6.28
CA ARG A 118 4.21 -4.27 7.56
C ARG A 118 3.49 -3.44 8.62
N GLU A 119 2.78 -4.16 9.49
CA GLU A 119 2.24 -3.62 10.75
C GLU A 119 1.50 -2.28 10.55
N SER A 120 0.78 -2.16 9.42
CA SER A 120 0.09 -0.95 9.01
C SER A 120 -1.43 -1.13 9.11
N PHE A 121 -2.13 -0.04 9.37
CA PHE A 121 -3.57 -0.05 9.60
C PHE A 121 -4.30 0.87 8.62
N ALA A 122 -5.44 0.40 8.11
CA ALA A 122 -6.31 1.22 7.27
C ALA A 122 -7.77 1.13 7.72
N LYS A 123 -8.36 2.31 8.01
CA LYS A 123 -9.78 2.50 8.27
C LYS A 123 -10.29 3.64 7.40
N CYS A 124 -10.58 3.34 6.15
CA CYS A 124 -10.87 4.35 5.14
C CYS A 124 -11.91 3.89 4.12
N ALA A 125 -12.43 4.83 3.35
CA ALA A 125 -13.25 4.55 2.17
C ALA A 125 -12.36 4.53 0.92
N LEU A 126 -12.54 3.52 0.06
CA LEU A 126 -11.75 3.33 -1.14
C LEU A 126 -12.65 3.21 -2.37
N SER A 127 -12.27 3.83 -3.47
CA SER A 127 -12.99 3.77 -4.75
C SER A 127 -12.02 3.75 -5.92
N GLY A 128 -12.27 2.89 -6.89
CA GLY A 128 -11.44 2.76 -8.10
C GLY A 128 -11.99 1.69 -9.03
N LYS A 129 -11.42 1.56 -10.23
CA LYS A 129 -11.93 0.60 -11.20
C LYS A 129 -11.52 -0.83 -10.88
N ARG A 130 -10.23 -1.10 -10.86
CA ARG A 130 -9.69 -2.44 -10.63
C ARG A 130 -8.57 -2.41 -9.60
N TYR A 131 -8.38 -3.55 -8.93
CA TYR A 131 -7.36 -3.72 -7.90
C TYR A 131 -7.52 -2.72 -6.76
N VAL A 132 -8.65 -2.82 -6.06
CA VAL A 132 -8.94 -2.01 -4.88
C VAL A 132 -8.71 -2.86 -3.62
N GLY A 133 -7.84 -2.43 -2.74
CA GLY A 133 -7.47 -3.21 -1.56
C GLY A 133 -7.33 -2.40 -0.28
N GLY A 134 -7.79 -2.95 0.82
CA GLY A 134 -7.79 -2.26 2.12
C GLY A 134 -6.42 -1.80 2.58
N ILE A 135 -5.37 -2.55 2.29
CA ILE A 135 -3.98 -2.18 2.55
C ILE A 135 -3.28 -1.79 1.25
N VAL A 136 -3.36 -2.64 0.23
CA VAL A 136 -2.69 -2.41 -1.05
C VAL A 136 -3.63 -2.76 -2.20
N GLY A 137 -3.71 -1.91 -3.21
CA GLY A 137 -4.48 -2.20 -4.42
C GLY A 137 -4.01 -3.49 -5.07
N ALA A 138 -2.73 -3.58 -5.38
CA ALA A 138 -2.09 -4.83 -5.77
C ALA A 138 -0.66 -4.93 -5.23
N ALA A 139 -0.32 -6.10 -4.70
CA ALA A 139 1.07 -6.47 -4.43
C ALA A 139 1.67 -7.13 -5.67
N GLY A 140 2.93 -6.84 -5.96
CA GLY A 140 3.68 -7.51 -7.00
C GLY A 140 3.76 -9.03 -6.75
N ALA A 141 3.89 -9.82 -7.81
CA ALA A 141 4.00 -11.27 -7.71
C ALA A 141 5.15 -11.67 -6.76
N ARG A 142 5.06 -12.87 -6.18
CA ARG A 142 6.07 -13.38 -5.23
C ARG A 142 7.51 -13.25 -5.73
N ASP A 143 7.71 -13.50 -7.00
CA ASP A 143 9.03 -13.39 -7.65
C ASP A 143 9.48 -11.93 -7.81
N SER A 144 8.54 -10.99 -7.75
CA SER A 144 8.81 -9.55 -7.79
C SER A 144 9.05 -8.93 -6.42
N GLY A 145 8.77 -9.65 -5.32
CA GLY A 145 9.06 -9.24 -3.96
C GLY A 145 7.96 -8.50 -3.22
N GLY A 146 6.76 -8.37 -3.77
CA GLY A 146 5.63 -7.73 -3.07
C GLY A 146 5.21 -8.51 -1.82
N SER A 147 5.28 -7.88 -0.63
CA SER A 147 4.98 -8.51 0.65
C SER A 147 4.13 -7.63 1.54
N VAL A 148 3.07 -8.22 2.14
CA VAL A 148 2.18 -7.54 3.10
C VAL A 148 2.04 -8.43 4.33
N THR A 149 2.48 -7.95 5.49
CA THR A 149 2.59 -8.77 6.69
C THR A 149 2.11 -8.04 7.95
N GLY A 150 1.27 -8.69 8.75
CA GLY A 150 0.82 -8.16 10.03
C GLY A 150 -0.05 -6.92 9.94
N CYS A 151 -0.62 -6.64 8.78
CA CYS A 151 -1.47 -5.48 8.56
C CYS A 151 -2.92 -5.76 8.96
N CYS A 152 -3.64 -4.69 9.30
CA CYS A 152 -5.05 -4.79 9.61
C CYS A 152 -5.87 -3.75 8.85
N SER A 153 -7.07 -4.12 8.40
CA SER A 153 -7.96 -3.21 7.69
C SER A 153 -9.41 -3.29 8.17
N PHE A 154 -10.05 -2.13 8.16
CA PHE A 154 -11.49 -1.97 8.32
C PHE A 154 -11.96 -0.93 7.29
N VAL A 155 -12.18 -1.35 6.06
CA VAL A 155 -12.40 -0.47 4.92
C VAL A 155 -13.78 -0.65 4.32
N LEU A 156 -14.28 0.42 3.70
CA LEU A 156 -15.46 0.42 2.87
C LEU A 156 -15.04 0.59 1.40
N ILE A 157 -15.44 -0.35 0.54
CA ILE A 157 -15.21 -0.27 -0.91
C ILE A 157 -16.58 -0.27 -1.61
N PRO A 158 -17.23 0.91 -1.74
CA PRO A 158 -18.60 0.97 -2.27
C PRO A 158 -18.67 0.74 -3.78
N GLU A 159 -17.61 1.09 -4.51
CA GLU A 159 -17.59 1.04 -5.96
C GLU A 159 -16.26 0.49 -6.48
N TYR A 160 -16.33 -0.54 -7.30
CA TYR A 160 -15.23 -1.11 -8.07
C TYR A 160 -15.79 -1.94 -9.24
N GLU A 161 -15.00 -2.09 -10.31
CA GLU A 161 -15.40 -2.92 -11.46
C GLU A 161 -14.92 -4.37 -11.30
N GLU A 162 -13.64 -4.55 -10.94
CA GLU A 162 -13.02 -5.87 -10.77
C GLU A 162 -11.92 -5.86 -9.70
N TYR A 163 -11.68 -7.00 -9.07
CA TYR A 163 -10.53 -7.26 -8.19
C TYR A 163 -10.50 -6.37 -6.94
N ALA A 164 -11.42 -6.61 -6.03
CA ALA A 164 -11.42 -5.96 -4.72
C ALA A 164 -11.14 -6.96 -3.59
N GLY A 165 -10.52 -6.49 -2.51
CA GLY A 165 -10.27 -7.27 -1.33
C GLY A 165 -10.02 -6.42 -0.08
N ALA A 166 -10.41 -6.91 1.07
CA ALA A 166 -10.24 -6.17 2.31
C ALA A 166 -8.77 -5.90 2.69
N ILE A 167 -7.83 -6.72 2.22
CA ILE A 167 -6.39 -6.49 2.34
C ILE A 167 -5.79 -6.09 0.99
N SER A 168 -6.10 -6.85 -0.08
CA SER A 168 -5.53 -6.58 -1.41
C SER A 168 -6.49 -7.00 -2.51
N GLY A 169 -6.53 -6.22 -3.59
CA GLY A 169 -7.26 -6.57 -4.81
C GLY A 169 -6.62 -7.74 -5.58
N THR A 170 -5.47 -8.24 -5.18
CA THR A 170 -4.81 -9.42 -5.77
C THR A 170 -4.36 -10.42 -4.70
N ASP A 171 -4.23 -11.69 -5.07
CA ASP A 171 -3.70 -12.77 -4.23
C ASP A 171 -2.25 -13.18 -4.56
N GLN A 172 -1.61 -12.49 -5.52
CA GLN A 172 -0.32 -12.89 -6.08
C GLN A 172 0.88 -12.59 -5.19
N GLY A 173 0.83 -11.58 -4.31
CA GLY A 173 1.91 -11.22 -3.40
C GLY A 173 2.16 -12.24 -2.28
N LEU A 174 3.16 -11.97 -1.47
CA LEU A 174 3.39 -12.68 -0.21
C LEU A 174 2.56 -12.02 0.90
N PHE A 175 1.50 -12.68 1.32
CA PHE A 175 0.62 -12.21 2.39
C PHE A 175 0.79 -13.09 3.63
N GLN A 176 0.99 -12.50 4.81
CA GLN A 176 1.16 -13.24 6.07
C GLN A 176 0.53 -12.47 7.24
N ASN A 177 -0.26 -13.18 8.05
CA ASN A 177 -0.82 -12.69 9.32
C ASN A 177 -1.59 -11.36 9.20
N ASN A 178 -2.23 -11.10 8.05
CA ASN A 178 -3.08 -9.93 7.90
C ASN A 178 -4.48 -10.23 8.39
N ARG A 179 -5.14 -9.23 8.95
CA ARG A 179 -6.50 -9.34 9.48
C ARG A 179 -7.38 -8.26 8.89
N PHE A 180 -8.68 -8.52 8.82
CA PHE A 180 -9.62 -7.54 8.32
C PHE A 180 -11.01 -7.70 8.92
N VAL A 181 -11.75 -6.60 8.97
CA VAL A 181 -13.19 -6.60 9.29
C VAL A 181 -13.94 -6.26 8.02
N SER A 182 -14.76 -7.16 7.53
CA SER A 182 -15.69 -6.94 6.41
C SER A 182 -16.72 -8.07 6.36
N ASP A 183 -17.96 -7.73 6.07
CA ASP A 183 -19.03 -8.68 5.83
C ASP A 183 -19.13 -9.06 4.34
N ASP A 184 -18.67 -8.20 3.44
CA ASP A 184 -18.92 -8.31 2.00
C ASP A 184 -17.68 -8.67 1.18
N LEU A 185 -16.47 -8.46 1.73
CA LEU A 185 -15.21 -8.63 1.01
C LEU A 185 -14.43 -9.85 1.52
N ALA A 186 -13.83 -10.58 0.60
CA ALA A 186 -12.74 -11.48 0.93
C ALA A 186 -11.44 -10.69 1.19
N GLY A 187 -10.49 -11.29 1.90
CA GLY A 187 -9.23 -10.62 2.23
C GLY A 187 -8.35 -10.31 1.01
N LEU A 188 -8.22 -11.25 0.09
CA LEU A 188 -7.37 -11.16 -1.10
C LEU A 188 -8.22 -11.42 -2.34
N ASN A 189 -8.70 -10.37 -2.99
CA ASN A 189 -9.65 -10.48 -4.09
C ASN A 189 -10.85 -11.38 -3.68
N ARG A 190 -10.92 -12.60 -4.18
CA ARG A 190 -12.02 -13.56 -3.89
C ARG A 190 -11.66 -14.61 -2.84
N VAL A 191 -10.50 -14.49 -2.21
CA VAL A 191 -9.96 -15.51 -1.31
C VAL A 191 -9.68 -14.94 0.08
N SER A 192 -10.17 -15.62 1.10
CA SER A 192 -9.73 -15.44 2.49
C SER A 192 -9.04 -16.72 2.93
N ALA A 193 -7.83 -16.60 3.44
CA ALA A 193 -7.01 -17.77 3.77
C ALA A 193 -6.32 -17.60 5.13
N ALA A 194 -6.40 -18.64 5.96
CA ALA A 194 -5.71 -18.69 7.24
C ALA A 194 -4.20 -18.45 7.09
N GLY A 195 -3.64 -17.65 7.99
CA GLY A 195 -2.24 -17.26 7.95
C GLY A 195 -1.88 -16.25 6.86
N ARG A 196 -2.79 -15.90 5.96
CA ARG A 196 -2.55 -14.91 4.91
C ARG A 196 -3.39 -13.64 5.10
N ALA A 197 -4.70 -13.77 5.10
CA ALA A 197 -5.67 -12.72 5.34
C ALA A 197 -6.91 -13.34 5.98
N GLU A 198 -7.12 -13.07 7.25
CA GLU A 198 -8.14 -13.67 8.07
C GLU A 198 -9.22 -12.65 8.46
N PRO A 199 -10.52 -12.99 8.28
CA PRO A 199 -11.58 -12.16 8.79
C PRO A 199 -11.61 -12.23 10.33
N ILE A 200 -11.83 -11.07 10.94
CA ILE A 200 -12.07 -10.94 12.39
C ILE A 200 -13.34 -10.13 12.62
N SER A 201 -13.95 -10.30 13.80
CA SER A 201 -15.07 -9.46 14.18
C SER A 201 -14.61 -8.06 14.60
N TYR A 202 -15.55 -7.09 14.58
CA TYR A 202 -15.27 -5.75 15.08
C TYR A 202 -14.87 -5.75 16.56
N GLU A 203 -15.49 -6.61 17.39
CA GLU A 203 -15.11 -6.77 18.79
C GLU A 203 -13.69 -7.30 18.96
N GLN A 204 -13.26 -8.23 18.11
CA GLN A 204 -11.88 -8.71 18.11
C GLN A 204 -10.90 -7.61 17.68
N LEU A 205 -11.29 -6.79 16.70
CA LEU A 205 -10.51 -5.63 16.28
C LEU A 205 -10.28 -4.68 17.47
N LEU A 206 -11.32 -4.36 18.23
CA LEU A 206 -11.22 -3.47 19.41
C LEU A 206 -10.34 -4.00 20.55
N GLN A 207 -10.10 -5.29 20.58
CA GLN A 207 -9.27 -5.96 21.61
C GLN A 207 -7.80 -6.09 21.21
N MET A 208 -7.45 -5.72 19.99
CA MET A 208 -6.05 -5.76 19.52
C MET A 208 -5.24 -4.62 20.14
N GLU A 209 -4.14 -4.97 20.80
CA GLU A 209 -3.25 -3.98 21.45
C GLU A 209 -2.47 -3.12 20.44
N ASP A 210 -2.28 -3.66 19.23
CA ASP A 210 -1.46 -3.04 18.18
C ASP A 210 -2.25 -2.08 17.28
N ILE A 211 -3.52 -1.80 17.60
CA ILE A 211 -4.32 -0.87 16.82
C ILE A 211 -4.25 0.52 17.42
N PRO A 212 -3.94 1.53 16.60
CA PRO A 212 -3.86 2.91 17.06
C PRO A 212 -5.20 3.39 17.64
N THR A 213 -5.14 4.05 18.78
CA THR A 213 -6.28 4.78 19.34
C THR A 213 -6.18 6.25 18.95
N PRO A 214 -7.26 6.94 18.57
CA PRO A 214 -8.67 6.57 18.61
C PRO A 214 -9.19 6.03 17.27
N MET A 215 -9.99 5.00 17.35
CA MET A 215 -10.78 4.54 16.21
C MET A 215 -12.12 5.24 16.13
#